data_316f206407b3da99e614813c551e00aa
#
_entry.id   316f206407b3da99e614813c551e00aa
#
_cell.length_a   1.000
_cell.length_b   1.000
_cell.length_c   1.000
_cell.angle_alpha   90.00
_cell.angle_beta   90.00
_cell.angle_gamma   90.00
#
_symmetry.space_group_name_H-M   'P 1'
#
loop_
_entity.id
_entity.type
_entity.pdbx_description
1 polymer ?
#
loop_
_entity_poly.entity_id
_entity_poly.type
_entity_poly.pdbx_seq_one_letter_code
_entity_poly.pdbx_strand_id
1 'polypeptide(L)'
;MQANPDFWRGRKVAVLGGTGFLGWHIVRQLVELGGSVRVLALPPRADHPIHDLEPVELVIGDLRDAASVRHAIAGCDIVFNAAAVVAVWGPALKLMDEVHRRGTLNVLAAAAKARLIHVSSIVTIGATRTGKVLDENSPFTLGRLRVDYVRTKRVAEELVFAAKQDVVVTNPGYLVGPDDPELSITGRFCRRYWRGRVPVAPPGGYNLADVRDVATGHLLAAEHGVTGRRYILGGENHTVAAFLQLLAAAAGWRPRAFAVLPQWMMWAMAECCELRSRFTRREAYPSRQGARLLRYFWYVRSDRAARELGYSPRPLVATIEDTHSWYVAQGLSPLHGITKWWLRP
;
A
#
# COMPACT_ATOMS: atom_id res chain seq x y z
N MET A 1 1.19 -16.95 12.19
CA MET A 1 2.27 -16.88 13.22
C MET A 1 2.36 -15.43 13.65
N GLN A 2 2.72 -15.14 14.88
CA GLN A 2 3.03 -13.78 15.33
C GLN A 2 4.54 -13.55 15.22
N ALA A 3 4.98 -12.29 15.03
CA ALA A 3 6.40 -11.94 15.04
C ALA A 3 7.01 -12.26 16.44
N ASN A 4 8.27 -12.71 16.43
CA ASN A 4 8.93 -13.20 17.65
C ASN A 4 9.56 -12.04 18.45
N PRO A 5 9.08 -11.69 19.66
CA PRO A 5 9.65 -10.60 20.47
C PRO A 5 11.15 -10.80 20.78
N ASP A 6 11.60 -12.04 20.98
CA ASP A 6 13.01 -12.31 21.30
C ASP A 6 13.93 -12.07 20.08
N PHE A 7 13.41 -12.16 18.88
CA PHE A 7 14.15 -11.78 17.67
C PHE A 7 14.33 -10.26 17.59
N TRP A 8 13.33 -9.48 17.98
CA TRP A 8 13.32 -8.02 17.79
C TRP A 8 13.98 -7.26 18.94
N ARG A 9 13.97 -7.82 20.15
CA ARG A 9 14.48 -7.13 21.36
C ARG A 9 15.93 -6.69 21.16
N GLY A 10 16.14 -5.37 21.25
CA GLY A 10 17.44 -4.73 21.10
C GLY A 10 18.03 -4.68 19.67
N ARG A 11 17.35 -5.23 18.65
CA ARG A 11 17.78 -5.08 17.27
C ARG A 11 17.61 -3.64 16.79
N LYS A 12 18.60 -3.14 16.08
CA LYS A 12 18.56 -1.82 15.46
C LYS A 12 17.91 -1.92 14.09
N VAL A 13 16.79 -1.26 13.91
CA VAL A 13 15.95 -1.37 12.73
C VAL A 13 15.73 0.00 12.10
N ALA A 14 16.01 0.14 10.80
CA ALA A 14 15.63 1.32 10.04
C ALA A 14 14.33 1.08 9.27
N VAL A 15 13.37 2.01 9.39
CA VAL A 15 12.14 2.02 8.60
C VAL A 15 12.10 3.27 7.73
N LEU A 16 12.38 3.11 6.43
CA LEU A 16 12.34 4.19 5.46
C LEU A 16 10.90 4.39 5.01
N GLY A 17 10.34 5.58 5.21
CA GLY A 17 8.93 5.87 5.01
C GLY A 17 8.03 5.44 6.17
N GLY A 18 8.56 5.44 7.41
CA GLY A 18 7.83 5.01 8.61
C GLY A 18 6.65 5.90 9.01
N THR A 19 6.46 7.06 8.37
CA THR A 19 5.28 7.91 8.56
C THR A 19 4.16 7.63 7.56
N GLY A 20 4.40 6.81 6.54
CA GLY A 20 3.36 6.37 5.60
C GLY A 20 2.47 5.29 6.20
N PHE A 21 1.31 5.02 5.58
CA PHE A 21 0.29 4.10 6.09
C PHE A 21 0.86 2.73 6.53
N LEU A 22 1.56 2.02 5.64
CA LEU A 22 2.18 0.74 5.99
C LEU A 22 3.38 0.91 6.93
N GLY A 23 4.23 1.92 6.65
CA GLY A 23 5.42 2.16 7.44
C GLY A 23 5.11 2.45 8.91
N TRP A 24 4.04 3.21 9.18
CA TRP A 24 3.55 3.48 10.52
C TRP A 24 3.20 2.20 11.30
N HIS A 25 2.48 1.28 10.65
CA HIS A 25 2.14 0.00 11.29
C HIS A 25 3.36 -0.89 11.52
N ILE A 26 4.35 -0.86 10.64
CA ILE A 26 5.64 -1.56 10.85
C ILE A 26 6.37 -0.96 12.06
N VAL A 27 6.49 0.37 12.12
CA VAL A 27 7.16 1.07 13.25
C VAL A 27 6.50 0.73 14.57
N ARG A 28 5.18 0.85 14.65
CA ARG A 28 4.41 0.57 15.88
C ARG A 28 4.64 -0.87 16.36
N GLN A 29 4.50 -1.86 15.46
CA GLN A 29 4.71 -3.25 15.85
C GLN A 29 6.16 -3.54 16.29
N LEU A 30 7.17 -2.92 15.64
CA LEU A 30 8.56 -3.06 16.05
C LEU A 30 8.82 -2.51 17.45
N VAL A 31 8.24 -1.35 17.77
CA VAL A 31 8.34 -0.76 19.12
C VAL A 31 7.65 -1.65 20.15
N GLU A 32 6.44 -2.15 19.86
CA GLU A 32 5.72 -3.09 20.73
C GLU A 32 6.51 -4.38 20.99
N LEU A 33 7.36 -4.81 20.06
CA LEU A 33 8.23 -5.99 20.18
C LEU A 33 9.61 -5.69 20.80
N GLY A 34 9.87 -4.45 21.21
CA GLY A 34 11.12 -4.03 21.86
C GLY A 34 12.30 -3.78 20.91
N GLY A 35 12.03 -3.54 19.64
CA GLY A 35 13.03 -3.14 18.66
C GLY A 35 13.49 -1.68 18.87
N SER A 36 14.77 -1.40 18.60
CA SER A 36 15.31 -0.03 18.53
C SER A 36 15.08 0.55 17.14
N VAL A 37 14.09 1.44 16.98
CA VAL A 37 13.59 1.86 15.67
C VAL A 37 14.08 3.25 15.31
N ARG A 38 14.71 3.36 14.12
CA ARG A 38 15.01 4.62 13.45
C ARG A 38 14.15 4.78 12.21
N VAL A 39 13.52 5.93 12.06
CA VAL A 39 12.60 6.22 10.95
C VAL A 39 13.20 7.30 10.07
N LEU A 40 13.34 7.04 8.76
CA LEU A 40 13.58 8.09 7.75
C LEU A 40 12.24 8.48 7.14
N ALA A 41 11.91 9.77 7.22
CA ALA A 41 10.71 10.31 6.61
C ALA A 41 10.90 11.77 6.16
N LEU A 42 10.08 12.20 5.21
CA LEU A 42 9.84 13.63 5.00
C LEU A 42 9.19 14.21 6.26
N PRO A 43 9.26 15.53 6.50
CA PRO A 43 8.65 16.14 7.67
C PRO A 43 7.17 15.68 7.82
N PRO A 44 6.83 14.92 8.88
CA PRO A 44 5.46 14.50 9.10
C PRO A 44 4.60 15.70 9.55
N ARG A 45 3.30 15.56 9.42
CA ARG A 45 2.36 16.56 9.97
C ARG A 45 2.53 16.66 11.49
N ALA A 46 2.25 17.83 12.04
CA ALA A 46 2.39 18.07 13.49
C ALA A 46 1.49 17.18 14.36
N ASP A 47 0.36 16.72 13.81
CA ASP A 47 -0.58 15.80 14.46
C ASP A 47 -0.31 14.30 14.15
N HIS A 48 0.84 13.97 13.53
CA HIS A 48 1.17 12.58 13.23
C HIS A 48 1.57 11.83 14.51
N PRO A 49 0.99 10.65 14.78
CA PRO A 49 1.20 9.92 16.05
C PRO A 49 2.65 9.45 16.27
N ILE A 50 3.52 9.54 15.28
CA ILE A 50 4.94 9.21 15.42
C ILE A 50 5.67 10.13 16.41
N HIS A 51 5.14 11.34 16.63
CA HIS A 51 5.74 12.30 17.59
C HIS A 51 5.59 11.85 19.04
N ASP A 52 4.58 11.01 19.32
CA ASP A 52 4.27 10.52 20.67
C ASP A 52 4.74 9.06 20.86
N LEU A 53 5.36 8.45 19.85
CA LEU A 53 5.81 7.05 19.92
C LEU A 53 7.28 6.95 20.37
N GLU A 54 7.51 6.60 21.61
CA GLU A 54 8.84 6.33 22.15
C GLU A 54 9.08 4.82 22.34
N PRO A 55 10.34 4.34 22.16
CA PRO A 55 11.52 5.06 21.70
C PRO A 55 11.69 4.97 20.17
N VAL A 56 11.45 6.07 19.45
CA VAL A 56 11.69 6.14 17.99
C VAL A 56 12.63 7.30 17.68
N GLU A 57 13.74 7.00 16.98
CA GLU A 57 14.63 8.03 16.44
C GLU A 57 14.09 8.49 15.07
N LEU A 58 13.55 9.71 14.99
CA LEU A 58 13.05 10.29 13.75
C LEU A 58 14.14 11.07 13.02
N VAL A 59 14.55 10.60 11.84
CA VAL A 59 15.48 11.26 10.92
C VAL A 59 14.67 11.92 9.80
N ILE A 60 14.69 13.24 9.75
CA ILE A 60 14.07 13.98 8.66
C ILE A 60 14.98 13.96 7.44
N GLY A 61 14.48 13.46 6.32
CA GLY A 61 15.27 13.34 5.10
C GLY A 61 14.49 12.74 3.95
N ASP A 62 15.13 12.61 2.81
CA ASP A 62 14.54 12.14 1.55
C ASP A 62 15.29 10.90 1.03
N LEU A 63 14.54 9.91 0.55
CA LEU A 63 15.11 8.70 -0.04
C LEU A 63 16.02 8.99 -1.26
N ARG A 64 15.79 10.12 -1.94
CA ARG A 64 16.59 10.59 -3.08
C ARG A 64 17.94 11.17 -2.68
N ASP A 65 18.11 11.52 -1.40
CA ASP A 65 19.37 11.99 -0.83
C ASP A 65 20.16 10.83 -0.20
N ALA A 66 21.26 10.48 -0.81
CA ALA A 66 22.13 9.38 -0.35
C ALA A 66 22.71 9.63 1.05
N ALA A 67 22.92 10.88 1.46
CA ALA A 67 23.42 11.20 2.79
C ALA A 67 22.37 10.92 3.88
N SER A 68 21.15 11.37 3.67
CA SER A 68 20.01 11.07 4.55
C SER A 68 19.79 9.56 4.71
N VAL A 69 19.85 8.81 3.59
CA VAL A 69 19.67 7.36 3.61
C VAL A 69 20.82 6.66 4.37
N ARG A 70 22.06 7.05 4.12
CA ARG A 70 23.22 6.49 4.86
C ARG A 70 23.11 6.77 6.36
N HIS A 71 22.74 7.98 6.74
CA HIS A 71 22.57 8.34 8.14
C HIS A 71 21.46 7.50 8.82
N ALA A 72 20.31 7.36 8.17
CA ALA A 72 19.20 6.58 8.71
C ALA A 72 19.49 5.08 8.87
N ILE A 73 20.30 4.51 7.98
CA ILE A 73 20.62 3.06 7.97
C ILE A 73 21.87 2.73 8.83
N ALA A 74 22.70 3.71 9.16
CA ALA A 74 23.98 3.47 9.83
C ALA A 74 23.83 2.66 11.12
N GLY A 75 24.51 1.50 11.18
CA GLY A 75 24.52 0.61 12.33
C GLY A 75 23.21 -0.17 12.55
N CYS A 76 22.28 -0.18 11.59
CA CYS A 76 21.08 -0.99 11.67
C CYS A 76 21.35 -2.42 11.15
N ASP A 77 20.74 -3.40 11.85
CA ASP A 77 20.80 -4.82 11.47
C ASP A 77 19.82 -5.13 10.34
N ILE A 78 18.65 -4.48 10.37
CA ILE A 78 17.53 -4.71 9.45
C ILE A 78 17.02 -3.36 8.91
N VAL A 79 16.69 -3.33 7.63
CA VAL A 79 16.16 -2.16 6.94
C VAL A 79 14.85 -2.51 6.25
N PHE A 80 13.77 -1.81 6.59
CA PHE A 80 12.51 -1.85 5.84
C PHE A 80 12.46 -0.66 4.88
N ASN A 81 12.49 -0.92 3.57
CA ASN A 81 12.29 0.12 2.57
C ASN A 81 10.80 0.20 2.19
N ALA A 82 10.02 0.90 3.01
CA ALA A 82 8.58 1.14 2.81
C ALA A 82 8.29 2.51 2.16
N ALA A 83 9.33 3.32 1.88
CA ALA A 83 9.15 4.62 1.25
C ALA A 83 8.76 4.47 -0.23
N ALA A 84 7.63 5.03 -0.60
CA ALA A 84 7.14 5.01 -1.97
C ALA A 84 6.22 6.20 -2.25
N VAL A 85 6.17 6.62 -3.51
CA VAL A 85 5.15 7.53 -4.03
C VAL A 85 4.14 6.71 -4.81
N VAL A 86 2.86 6.82 -4.48
CA VAL A 86 1.78 6.14 -5.20
C VAL A 86 0.92 7.17 -5.88
N ALA A 87 1.01 7.26 -7.21
CA ALA A 87 0.26 8.24 -7.98
C ALA A 87 -0.20 7.64 -9.32
N VAL A 88 -1.34 8.12 -9.78
CA VAL A 88 -1.90 7.80 -11.10
C VAL A 88 -2.23 9.08 -11.88
N TRP A 89 -1.83 10.24 -11.34
CA TRP A 89 -2.08 11.56 -11.93
C TRP A 89 -1.18 12.64 -11.30
N GLY A 90 -0.93 13.70 -12.06
CA GLY A 90 -0.32 14.94 -11.59
C GLY A 90 1.21 14.93 -11.47
N PRO A 91 1.79 15.96 -10.80
CA PRO A 91 3.24 16.13 -10.69
C PRO A 91 3.96 14.96 -10.00
N ALA A 92 3.27 14.26 -9.11
CA ALA A 92 3.81 13.09 -8.40
C ALA A 92 4.23 11.94 -9.32
N LEU A 93 3.75 11.89 -10.59
CA LEU A 93 4.20 10.92 -11.57
C LEU A 93 5.70 11.02 -11.87
N LYS A 94 6.25 12.24 -11.95
CA LYS A 94 7.69 12.46 -12.17
C LYS A 94 8.50 12.05 -10.94
N LEU A 95 7.98 12.36 -9.76
CA LEU A 95 8.62 12.03 -8.49
C LEU A 95 8.72 10.51 -8.27
N MET A 96 7.77 9.71 -8.79
CA MET A 96 7.80 8.25 -8.64
C MET A 96 9.08 7.62 -9.20
N ASP A 97 9.54 8.03 -10.37
CA ASP A 97 10.77 7.46 -10.95
C ASP A 97 12.00 7.76 -10.10
N GLU A 98 12.11 8.99 -9.60
CA GLU A 98 13.21 9.39 -8.73
C GLU A 98 13.21 8.59 -7.42
N VAL A 99 12.05 8.49 -6.76
CA VAL A 99 11.93 7.79 -5.47
C VAL A 99 12.11 6.29 -5.65
N HIS A 100 11.43 5.67 -6.63
CA HIS A 100 11.47 4.22 -6.79
C HIS A 100 12.79 3.74 -7.37
N ARG A 101 13.39 4.45 -8.33
CA ARG A 101 14.65 4.03 -8.95
C ARG A 101 15.87 4.56 -8.20
N ARG A 102 16.03 5.90 -8.12
CA ARG A 102 17.20 6.52 -7.46
C ARG A 102 17.21 6.23 -5.97
N GLY A 103 16.03 6.36 -5.31
CA GLY A 103 15.90 6.04 -3.90
C GLY A 103 16.28 4.58 -3.60
N THR A 104 15.83 3.61 -4.39
CA THR A 104 16.20 2.21 -4.22
C THR A 104 17.71 1.99 -4.39
N LEU A 105 18.37 2.64 -5.34
CA LEU A 105 19.84 2.57 -5.48
C LEU A 105 20.57 3.12 -4.26
N ASN A 106 20.11 4.23 -3.68
CA ASN A 106 20.66 4.79 -2.45
C ASN A 106 20.52 3.81 -1.27
N VAL A 107 19.33 3.17 -1.15
CA VAL A 107 19.08 2.16 -0.11
C VAL A 107 20.01 0.95 -0.28
N LEU A 108 20.12 0.40 -1.47
CA LEU A 108 21.01 -0.73 -1.76
C LEU A 108 22.46 -0.41 -1.41
N ALA A 109 22.94 0.77 -1.77
CA ALA A 109 24.29 1.20 -1.44
C ALA A 109 24.52 1.34 0.08
N ALA A 110 23.53 1.84 0.84
CA ALA A 110 23.62 2.05 2.28
C ALA A 110 23.40 0.76 3.09
N ALA A 111 22.52 -0.14 2.61
CA ALA A 111 22.11 -1.37 3.31
C ALA A 111 23.01 -2.58 2.99
N ALA A 112 24.20 -2.41 2.41
CA ALA A 112 25.03 -3.51 1.93
C ALA A 112 25.42 -4.56 3.01
N LYS A 113 25.36 -4.19 4.28
CA LYS A 113 25.67 -5.05 5.43
C LYS A 113 24.44 -5.40 6.29
N ALA A 114 23.27 -4.88 5.95
CA ALA A 114 22.04 -5.09 6.67
C ALA A 114 21.10 -6.03 5.87
N ARG A 115 20.22 -6.73 6.58
CA ARG A 115 19.12 -7.44 5.93
C ARG A 115 18.07 -6.43 5.43
N LEU A 116 17.82 -6.40 4.12
CA LEU A 116 16.90 -5.48 3.49
C LEU A 116 15.55 -6.14 3.18
N ILE A 117 14.49 -5.59 3.72
CA ILE A 117 13.11 -5.94 3.37
C ILE A 117 12.58 -4.85 2.43
N HIS A 118 12.52 -5.16 1.14
CA HIS A 118 12.07 -4.21 0.13
C HIS A 118 10.56 -4.34 -0.11
N VAL A 119 9.83 -3.28 0.20
CA VAL A 119 8.38 -3.21 -0.02
C VAL A 119 8.08 -2.87 -1.48
N SER A 120 7.79 -3.91 -2.26
CA SER A 120 7.35 -3.79 -3.65
C SER A 120 5.81 -3.65 -3.72
N SER A 121 5.12 -4.37 -4.56
CA SER A 121 3.65 -4.38 -4.69
C SER A 121 3.22 -5.56 -5.57
N ILE A 122 1.97 -6.02 -5.43
CA ILE A 122 1.39 -6.98 -6.37
C ILE A 122 1.35 -6.48 -7.82
N VAL A 123 1.49 -5.18 -8.06
CA VAL A 123 1.57 -4.64 -9.42
C VAL A 123 2.79 -5.16 -10.20
N THR A 124 3.84 -5.63 -9.52
CA THR A 124 5.01 -6.25 -10.14
C THR A 124 4.81 -7.76 -10.40
N ILE A 125 3.86 -8.39 -9.73
CA ILE A 125 3.39 -9.75 -10.05
C ILE A 125 2.58 -9.72 -11.34
N GLY A 126 1.63 -8.80 -11.44
CA GLY A 126 0.78 -8.62 -12.60
C GLY A 126 -0.72 -8.62 -12.29
N ALA A 127 -1.52 -8.63 -13.35
CA ALA A 127 -2.97 -8.72 -13.27
C ALA A 127 -3.55 -9.33 -14.56
N THR A 128 -4.79 -9.79 -14.49
CA THR A 128 -5.48 -10.39 -15.63
C THR A 128 -6.78 -9.67 -15.94
N ARG A 129 -7.34 -9.93 -17.13
CA ARG A 129 -8.69 -9.45 -17.48
C ARG A 129 -9.78 -10.47 -17.17
N THR A 130 -9.40 -11.67 -16.84
CA THR A 130 -10.30 -12.82 -16.67
C THR A 130 -10.57 -13.19 -15.21
N GLY A 131 -9.89 -12.51 -14.25
CA GLY A 131 -9.98 -12.86 -12.84
C GLY A 131 -9.13 -14.08 -12.43
N LYS A 132 -8.24 -14.56 -13.31
CA LYS A 132 -7.27 -15.59 -12.94
C LYS A 132 -6.40 -15.10 -11.78
N VAL A 133 -6.27 -15.91 -10.74
CA VAL A 133 -5.43 -15.63 -9.58
C VAL A 133 -3.96 -15.91 -9.90
N LEU A 134 -3.08 -14.98 -9.58
CA LEU A 134 -1.63 -15.07 -9.82
C LEU A 134 -0.89 -15.38 -8.51
N ASP A 135 0.35 -15.84 -8.66
CA ASP A 135 1.30 -16.08 -7.58
C ASP A 135 2.72 -15.55 -7.94
N GLU A 136 3.68 -15.76 -7.05
CA GLU A 136 5.06 -15.30 -7.23
C GLU A 136 5.80 -15.92 -8.43
N ASN A 137 5.31 -17.03 -8.96
CA ASN A 137 5.88 -17.74 -10.12
C ASN A 137 5.20 -17.33 -11.44
N SER A 138 4.13 -16.55 -11.36
CA SER A 138 3.35 -16.14 -12.52
C SER A 138 4.16 -15.22 -13.44
N PRO A 139 4.12 -15.41 -14.76
CA PRO A 139 4.82 -14.54 -15.70
C PRO A 139 4.21 -13.13 -15.68
N PHE A 140 5.06 -12.11 -15.71
CA PHE A 140 4.63 -10.73 -15.79
C PHE A 140 4.10 -10.39 -17.19
N THR A 141 2.82 -10.06 -17.31
CA THR A 141 2.12 -9.86 -18.59
C THR A 141 1.82 -8.40 -18.89
N LEU A 142 2.14 -7.46 -18.00
CA LEU A 142 1.75 -6.06 -18.11
C LEU A 142 2.82 -5.14 -18.72
N GLY A 143 3.85 -5.65 -19.38
CA GLY A 143 4.95 -4.85 -19.93
C GLY A 143 4.52 -3.76 -20.92
N ARG A 144 3.36 -3.93 -21.58
CA ARG A 144 2.77 -2.93 -22.49
C ARG A 144 1.80 -1.96 -21.80
N LEU A 145 1.56 -2.13 -20.50
CA LEU A 145 0.65 -1.27 -19.74
C LEU A 145 1.33 0.08 -19.44
N ARG A 146 0.83 1.15 -20.05
CA ARG A 146 1.36 2.51 -19.87
C ARG A 146 0.81 3.12 -18.58
N VAL A 147 1.34 2.65 -17.43
CA VAL A 147 1.06 3.15 -16.08
C VAL A 147 2.39 3.29 -15.34
N ASP A 148 2.74 4.52 -14.97
CA ASP A 148 4.05 4.81 -14.38
C ASP A 148 4.29 4.08 -13.06
N TYR A 149 3.28 3.93 -12.22
CA TYR A 149 3.40 3.19 -10.97
C TYR A 149 3.83 1.73 -11.18
N VAL A 150 3.20 1.04 -12.15
CA VAL A 150 3.56 -0.35 -12.50
C VAL A 150 5.00 -0.42 -13.01
N ARG A 151 5.37 0.50 -13.92
CA ARG A 151 6.70 0.57 -14.51
C ARG A 151 7.78 0.83 -13.45
N THR A 152 7.61 1.86 -12.62
CA THR A 152 8.63 2.30 -11.67
C THR A 152 8.83 1.30 -10.52
N LYS A 153 7.75 0.67 -10.02
CA LYS A 153 7.84 -0.41 -9.03
C LYS A 153 8.56 -1.64 -9.61
N ARG A 154 8.30 -1.98 -10.87
CA ARG A 154 8.98 -3.08 -11.55
C ARG A 154 10.47 -2.84 -11.68
N VAL A 155 10.88 -1.64 -12.12
CA VAL A 155 12.30 -1.26 -12.21
C VAL A 155 12.98 -1.33 -10.84
N ALA A 156 12.34 -0.82 -9.79
CA ALA A 156 12.88 -0.89 -8.44
C ALA A 156 13.10 -2.33 -7.97
N GLU A 157 12.13 -3.21 -8.20
CA GLU A 157 12.23 -4.63 -7.82
C GLU A 157 13.33 -5.37 -8.61
N GLU A 158 13.49 -5.07 -9.90
CA GLU A 158 14.57 -5.62 -10.71
C GLU A 158 15.96 -5.19 -10.22
N LEU A 159 16.13 -3.91 -9.81
CA LEU A 159 17.38 -3.42 -9.21
C LEU A 159 17.70 -4.17 -7.91
N VAL A 160 16.68 -4.41 -7.08
CA VAL A 160 16.82 -5.13 -5.82
C VAL A 160 17.28 -6.56 -6.04
N PHE A 161 16.68 -7.30 -6.98
CA PHE A 161 17.11 -8.66 -7.29
C PHE A 161 18.51 -8.74 -7.93
N ALA A 162 18.90 -7.71 -8.68
CA ALA A 162 20.22 -7.64 -9.28
C ALA A 162 21.36 -7.37 -8.28
N ALA A 163 21.06 -6.83 -7.10
CA ALA A 163 22.05 -6.35 -6.13
C ALA A 163 22.82 -7.46 -5.41
N LYS A 164 22.37 -8.73 -5.44
CA LYS A 164 23.01 -9.89 -4.79
C LYS A 164 23.36 -9.67 -3.30
N GLN A 165 22.51 -8.94 -2.59
CA GLN A 165 22.62 -8.67 -1.15
C GLN A 165 21.62 -9.53 -0.37
N ASP A 166 21.67 -9.50 0.97
CA ASP A 166 20.63 -10.12 1.80
C ASP A 166 19.32 -9.32 1.71
N VAL A 167 18.54 -9.62 0.70
CA VAL A 167 17.30 -8.93 0.39
C VAL A 167 16.13 -9.89 0.33
N VAL A 168 15.04 -9.54 0.98
CA VAL A 168 13.72 -10.18 0.82
C VAL A 168 12.76 -9.15 0.24
N VAL A 169 12.02 -9.53 -0.79
CA VAL A 169 11.03 -8.66 -1.42
C VAL A 169 9.63 -9.04 -0.93
N THR A 170 8.84 -8.07 -0.56
CA THR A 170 7.43 -8.25 -0.22
C THR A 170 6.53 -7.57 -1.25
N ASN A 171 5.44 -8.22 -1.62
CA ASN A 171 4.48 -7.72 -2.60
C ASN A 171 3.10 -7.57 -1.94
N PRO A 172 2.84 -6.44 -1.23
CA PRO A 172 1.54 -6.18 -0.62
C PRO A 172 0.41 -6.10 -1.63
N GLY A 173 -0.79 -6.56 -1.22
CA GLY A 173 -2.06 -6.28 -1.89
C GLY A 173 -2.47 -4.80 -1.74
N TYR A 174 -3.73 -4.50 -2.10
CA TYR A 174 -4.32 -3.19 -1.80
C TYR A 174 -4.60 -3.09 -0.31
N LEU A 175 -3.96 -2.14 0.36
CA LEU A 175 -4.04 -2.00 1.81
C LEU A 175 -5.33 -1.28 2.23
N VAL A 176 -5.99 -1.85 3.21
CA VAL A 176 -7.15 -1.29 3.91
C VAL A 176 -6.90 -1.42 5.41
N GLY A 177 -7.38 -0.49 6.21
CA GLY A 177 -7.21 -0.58 7.66
C GLY A 177 -7.41 0.77 8.35
N PRO A 178 -7.47 0.78 9.68
CA PRO A 178 -7.44 1.99 10.49
C PRO A 178 -6.04 2.65 10.44
N ASP A 179 -5.93 3.82 11.08
CA ASP A 179 -4.67 4.56 11.21
C ASP A 179 -4.02 4.92 9.87
N ASP A 180 -4.82 5.48 8.93
CA ASP A 180 -4.40 5.99 7.62
C ASP A 180 -4.47 7.54 7.60
N PRO A 181 -3.59 8.26 8.33
CA PRO A 181 -3.69 9.70 8.54
C PRO A 181 -3.51 10.50 7.25
N GLU A 182 -2.66 10.04 6.35
CA GLU A 182 -2.38 10.69 5.07
C GLU A 182 -3.38 10.29 3.96
N LEU A 183 -4.32 9.41 4.28
CA LEU A 183 -5.30 8.85 3.35
C LEU A 183 -4.67 8.26 2.09
N SER A 184 -4.27 7.02 2.16
CA SER A 184 -3.80 6.22 1.03
C SER A 184 -4.78 6.25 -0.16
N ILE A 185 -4.40 5.76 -1.32
CA ILE A 185 -5.30 5.71 -2.48
C ILE A 185 -6.58 4.93 -2.14
N THR A 186 -6.43 3.79 -1.46
CA THR A 186 -7.58 2.97 -1.02
C THR A 186 -8.40 3.69 0.05
N GLY A 187 -7.74 4.34 1.01
CA GLY A 187 -8.40 5.15 2.03
C GLY A 187 -9.21 6.31 1.44
N ARG A 188 -8.65 7.05 0.45
CA ARG A 188 -9.40 8.08 -0.28
C ARG A 188 -10.61 7.52 -1.04
N PHE A 189 -10.47 6.28 -1.61
CA PHE A 189 -11.58 5.61 -2.27
C PHE A 189 -12.70 5.26 -1.28
N CYS A 190 -12.39 4.65 -0.14
CA CYS A 190 -13.34 4.35 0.94
C CYS A 190 -14.06 5.63 1.42
N ARG A 191 -13.32 6.71 1.70
CA ARG A 191 -13.88 7.99 2.09
C ARG A 191 -14.81 8.59 1.04
N ARG A 192 -14.45 8.49 -0.25
CA ARG A 192 -15.31 8.96 -1.35
C ARG A 192 -16.61 8.16 -1.39
N TYR A 193 -16.53 6.85 -1.17
CA TYR A 193 -17.72 5.99 -1.13
C TYR A 193 -18.63 6.37 0.03
N TRP A 194 -18.13 6.41 1.26
CA TRP A 194 -18.91 6.78 2.44
C TRP A 194 -19.46 8.22 2.39
N ARG A 195 -18.87 9.08 1.56
CA ARG A 195 -19.43 10.41 1.24
C ARG A 195 -20.42 10.41 0.07
N GLY A 196 -20.84 9.24 -0.42
CA GLY A 196 -21.80 9.10 -1.52
C GLY A 196 -21.29 9.61 -2.86
N ARG A 197 -19.98 9.57 -3.11
CA ARG A 197 -19.36 10.08 -4.34
C ARG A 197 -18.95 8.98 -5.31
N VAL A 198 -19.33 7.72 -5.05
CA VAL A 198 -19.05 6.54 -5.90
C VAL A 198 -20.37 5.86 -6.23
N PRO A 199 -21.10 6.34 -7.25
CA PRO A 199 -22.45 5.83 -7.57
C PRO A 199 -22.44 4.52 -8.36
N VAL A 200 -21.31 4.17 -8.99
CA VAL A 200 -21.14 3.01 -9.88
C VAL A 200 -19.84 2.29 -9.58
N ALA A 201 -19.78 1.01 -9.91
CA ALA A 201 -18.56 0.23 -9.77
C ALA A 201 -17.74 0.27 -11.07
N PRO A 202 -16.42 0.52 -11.02
CA PRO A 202 -15.55 0.21 -12.14
C PRO A 202 -15.45 -1.31 -12.34
N PRO A 203 -15.12 -1.76 -13.57
CA PRO A 203 -14.83 -3.17 -13.82
C PRO A 203 -13.54 -3.59 -13.12
N GLY A 204 -13.33 -4.91 -12.97
CA GLY A 204 -12.13 -5.45 -12.36
C GLY A 204 -12.27 -5.75 -10.87
N GLY A 205 -11.14 -5.96 -10.21
CA GLY A 205 -11.12 -6.34 -8.80
C GLY A 205 -9.73 -6.23 -8.18
N TYR A 206 -9.70 -6.29 -6.86
CA TYR A 206 -8.51 -6.09 -6.05
C TYR A 206 -8.29 -7.26 -5.10
N ASN A 207 -7.04 -7.54 -4.81
CA ASN A 207 -6.66 -8.26 -3.60
C ASN A 207 -6.56 -7.23 -2.47
N LEU A 208 -7.41 -7.34 -1.47
CA LEU A 208 -7.53 -6.41 -0.35
C LEU A 208 -6.97 -7.06 0.90
N ALA A 209 -6.05 -6.38 1.58
CA ALA A 209 -5.36 -6.90 2.75
C ALA A 209 -5.38 -5.88 3.90
N ASP A 210 -5.51 -6.38 5.12
CA ASP A 210 -5.38 -5.55 6.33
C ASP A 210 -3.95 -5.05 6.46
N VAL A 211 -3.77 -3.74 6.61
CA VAL A 211 -2.46 -3.11 6.76
C VAL A 211 -1.68 -3.63 7.97
N ARG A 212 -2.38 -3.98 9.05
CA ARG A 212 -1.79 -4.52 10.29
C ARG A 212 -1.20 -5.90 10.06
N ASP A 213 -1.92 -6.77 9.33
CA ASP A 213 -1.47 -8.11 8.99
C ASP A 213 -0.32 -8.06 7.98
N VAL A 214 -0.41 -7.14 7.01
CA VAL A 214 0.66 -6.91 6.05
C VAL A 214 1.92 -6.40 6.77
N ALA A 215 1.80 -5.50 7.75
CA ALA A 215 2.93 -5.08 8.58
C ALA A 215 3.55 -6.28 9.32
N THR A 216 2.74 -7.12 9.97
CA THR A 216 3.21 -8.39 10.58
C THR A 216 3.90 -9.28 9.54
N GLY A 217 3.35 -9.40 8.33
CA GLY A 217 3.97 -10.14 7.22
C GLY A 217 5.37 -9.63 6.84
N HIS A 218 5.61 -8.32 6.96
CA HIS A 218 6.95 -7.75 6.74
C HIS A 218 7.92 -8.14 7.85
N LEU A 219 7.47 -8.13 9.11
CA LEU A 219 8.29 -8.58 10.23
C LEU A 219 8.64 -10.08 10.08
N LEU A 220 7.65 -10.90 9.76
CA LEU A 220 7.87 -12.34 9.48
C LEU A 220 8.81 -12.57 8.28
N ALA A 221 8.73 -11.72 7.25
CA ALA A 221 9.67 -11.77 6.12
C ALA A 221 11.11 -11.42 6.54
N ALA A 222 11.28 -10.54 7.53
CA ALA A 222 12.59 -10.26 8.11
C ALA A 222 13.12 -11.42 8.96
N GLU A 223 12.25 -12.09 9.70
CA GLU A 223 12.60 -13.24 10.55
C GLU A 223 12.91 -14.50 9.73
N HIS A 224 12.04 -14.85 8.78
CA HIS A 224 12.00 -16.17 8.15
C HIS A 224 12.20 -16.13 6.62
N GLY A 225 12.13 -14.96 6.01
CA GLY A 225 12.21 -14.84 4.56
C GLY A 225 13.55 -15.30 3.99
N VAL A 226 13.51 -16.00 2.88
CA VAL A 226 14.70 -16.48 2.18
C VAL A 226 15.27 -15.35 1.30
N THR A 227 16.55 -15.07 1.45
CA THR A 227 17.28 -14.09 0.61
C THR A 227 17.05 -14.35 -0.88
N GLY A 228 16.79 -13.29 -1.63
CA GLY A 228 16.52 -13.36 -3.07
C GLY A 228 15.11 -13.83 -3.44
N ARG A 229 14.24 -14.08 -2.47
CA ARG A 229 12.83 -14.44 -2.73
C ARG A 229 11.88 -13.26 -2.57
N ARG A 230 10.73 -13.41 -3.24
CA ARG A 230 9.58 -12.52 -3.06
C ARG A 230 8.44 -13.26 -2.38
N TYR A 231 7.63 -12.51 -1.60
CA TYR A 231 6.48 -13.01 -0.87
C TYR A 231 5.28 -12.08 -1.08
N ILE A 232 4.19 -12.62 -1.60
CA ILE A 232 2.94 -11.89 -1.71
C ILE A 232 2.31 -11.81 -0.31
N LEU A 233 2.07 -10.60 0.16
CA LEU A 233 1.34 -10.32 1.39
C LEU A 233 -0.05 -9.79 1.03
N GLY A 234 -0.91 -10.69 0.59
CA GLY A 234 -2.27 -10.40 0.17
C GLY A 234 -3.29 -10.79 1.24
N GLY A 235 -4.54 -10.45 0.97
CA GLY A 235 -5.71 -10.88 1.72
C GLY A 235 -6.73 -11.52 0.77
N GLU A 236 -7.94 -10.99 0.71
CA GLU A 236 -9.04 -11.54 -0.07
C GLU A 236 -9.17 -10.88 -1.45
N ASN A 237 -9.56 -11.68 -2.45
CA ASN A 237 -9.82 -11.22 -3.82
C ASN A 237 -11.29 -10.86 -4.00
N HIS A 238 -11.59 -9.60 -4.26
CA HIS A 238 -12.96 -9.11 -4.47
C HIS A 238 -13.08 -8.28 -5.74
N THR A 239 -14.22 -8.39 -6.45
CA THR A 239 -14.57 -7.39 -7.46
C THR A 239 -14.77 -6.03 -6.80
N VAL A 240 -14.62 -4.94 -7.56
CA VAL A 240 -14.87 -3.61 -6.98
C VAL A 240 -16.32 -3.48 -6.50
N ALA A 241 -17.27 -4.07 -7.22
CA ALA A 241 -18.69 -4.09 -6.79
C ALA A 241 -18.88 -4.80 -5.44
N ALA A 242 -18.25 -5.97 -5.24
CA ALA A 242 -18.30 -6.69 -3.96
C ALA A 242 -17.62 -5.87 -2.82
N PHE A 243 -16.51 -5.23 -3.10
CA PHE A 243 -15.86 -4.35 -2.12
C PHE A 243 -16.77 -3.19 -1.70
N LEU A 244 -17.48 -2.55 -2.65
CA LEU A 244 -18.46 -1.51 -2.32
C LEU A 244 -19.62 -2.02 -1.46
N GLN A 245 -20.04 -3.27 -1.63
CA GLN A 245 -21.06 -3.90 -0.76
C GLN A 245 -20.54 -4.08 0.67
N LEU A 246 -19.29 -4.51 0.85
CA LEU A 246 -18.65 -4.61 2.16
C LEU A 246 -18.55 -3.23 2.85
N LEU A 247 -18.17 -2.19 2.09
CA LEU A 247 -18.13 -0.82 2.62
C LEU A 247 -19.53 -0.33 3.02
N ALA A 248 -20.60 -0.72 2.28
CA ALA A 248 -21.97 -0.40 2.62
C ALA A 248 -22.38 -1.08 3.92
N ALA A 249 -22.09 -2.38 4.05
CA ALA A 249 -22.44 -3.16 5.24
C ALA A 249 -21.81 -2.58 6.51
N ALA A 250 -20.51 -2.23 6.48
CA ALA A 250 -19.83 -1.62 7.61
C ALA A 250 -20.42 -0.26 8.04
N ALA A 251 -21.02 0.48 7.10
CA ALA A 251 -21.72 1.74 7.38
C ALA A 251 -23.18 1.54 7.78
N GLY A 252 -23.68 0.31 7.92
CA GLY A 252 -25.08 0.00 8.17
C GLY A 252 -26.02 0.35 7.01
N TRP A 253 -25.48 0.52 5.79
CA TRP A 253 -26.29 0.82 4.61
C TRP A 253 -26.82 -0.45 3.97
N ARG A 254 -28.00 -0.37 3.34
CA ARG A 254 -28.51 -1.51 2.57
C ARG A 254 -27.58 -1.84 1.40
N PRO A 255 -27.15 -3.10 1.27
CA PRO A 255 -26.42 -3.54 0.08
C PRO A 255 -27.28 -3.29 -1.17
N ARG A 256 -26.65 -2.74 -2.20
CA ARG A 256 -27.31 -2.52 -3.49
C ARG A 256 -26.48 -3.09 -4.62
N ALA A 257 -27.12 -3.50 -5.69
CA ALA A 257 -26.42 -3.82 -6.92
C ALA A 257 -25.80 -2.55 -7.51
N PHE A 258 -24.50 -2.60 -7.79
CA PHE A 258 -23.82 -1.53 -8.51
C PHE A 258 -23.81 -1.83 -10.00
N ALA A 259 -24.23 -0.86 -10.81
CA ALA A 259 -23.98 -0.92 -12.23
C ALA A 259 -22.46 -0.91 -12.49
N VAL A 260 -21.97 -1.93 -13.18
CA VAL A 260 -20.55 -1.98 -13.60
C VAL A 260 -20.43 -1.22 -14.91
N LEU A 261 -19.65 -0.15 -14.91
CA LEU A 261 -19.47 0.66 -16.10
C LEU A 261 -18.61 -0.06 -17.14
N PRO A 262 -19.02 -0.05 -18.42
CA PRO A 262 -18.18 -0.50 -19.51
C PRO A 262 -16.86 0.30 -19.59
N GLN A 263 -15.79 -0.36 -20.00
CA GLN A 263 -14.45 0.26 -20.05
C GLN A 263 -14.41 1.55 -20.88
N TRP A 264 -15.15 1.63 -21.98
CA TRP A 264 -15.17 2.85 -22.81
C TRP A 264 -15.76 4.05 -22.08
N MET A 265 -16.77 3.84 -21.21
CA MET A 265 -17.32 4.92 -20.38
C MET A 265 -16.30 5.38 -19.34
N MET A 266 -15.55 4.45 -18.73
CA MET A 266 -14.46 4.80 -17.81
C MET A 266 -13.39 5.65 -18.51
N TRP A 267 -13.10 5.36 -19.78
CA TRP A 267 -12.19 6.16 -20.59
C TRP A 267 -12.74 7.57 -20.86
N ALA A 268 -13.97 7.69 -21.32
CA ALA A 268 -14.62 8.98 -21.56
C ALA A 268 -14.64 9.84 -20.30
N MET A 269 -14.99 9.24 -19.15
CA MET A 269 -14.96 9.93 -17.86
C MET A 269 -13.54 10.40 -17.50
N ALA A 270 -12.52 9.58 -17.69
CA ALA A 270 -11.14 9.95 -17.40
C ALA A 270 -10.67 11.11 -18.27
N GLU A 271 -11.00 11.11 -19.58
CA GLU A 271 -10.70 12.22 -20.48
C GLU A 271 -11.36 13.52 -20.01
N CYS A 272 -12.65 13.49 -19.69
CA CYS A 272 -13.39 14.65 -19.19
C CYS A 272 -12.79 15.15 -17.85
N CYS A 273 -12.44 14.24 -16.94
CA CYS A 273 -11.84 14.61 -15.66
C CYS A 273 -10.46 15.23 -15.82
N GLU A 274 -9.61 14.70 -16.70
CA GLU A 274 -8.29 15.28 -16.97
C GLU A 274 -8.38 16.62 -17.70
N LEU A 275 -9.31 16.77 -18.64
CA LEU A 275 -9.55 18.06 -19.28
C LEU A 275 -9.98 19.10 -18.27
N ARG A 276 -10.95 18.76 -17.41
CA ARG A 276 -11.40 19.67 -16.33
C ARG A 276 -10.26 20.02 -15.36
N SER A 277 -9.38 19.05 -15.03
CA SER A 277 -8.27 19.27 -14.11
C SER A 277 -7.28 20.31 -14.58
N ARG A 278 -7.11 20.47 -15.91
CA ARG A 278 -6.24 21.51 -16.51
C ARG A 278 -6.70 22.93 -16.16
N PHE A 279 -8.02 23.13 -16.06
CA PHE A 279 -8.61 24.45 -15.72
C PHE A 279 -8.76 24.63 -14.21
N THR A 280 -9.14 23.57 -13.50
CA THR A 280 -9.46 23.67 -12.05
C THR A 280 -8.27 23.41 -11.14
N ARG A 281 -7.16 22.89 -11.64
CA ARG A 281 -5.99 22.39 -10.88
C ARG A 281 -6.33 21.35 -9.81
N ARG A 282 -7.55 20.74 -9.87
CA ARG A 282 -7.98 19.69 -8.96
C ARG A 282 -7.61 18.33 -9.53
N GLU A 283 -7.42 17.36 -8.64
CA GLU A 283 -7.13 15.96 -9.01
C GLU A 283 -8.16 15.41 -10.00
N ALA A 284 -7.66 14.82 -11.11
CA ALA A 284 -8.50 14.10 -12.06
C ALA A 284 -8.88 12.72 -11.46
N TYR A 285 -10.18 12.49 -11.28
CA TYR A 285 -10.67 11.21 -10.78
C TYR A 285 -11.94 10.78 -11.51
N PRO A 286 -11.92 9.65 -12.26
CA PRO A 286 -10.71 8.87 -12.55
C PRO A 286 -9.72 9.61 -13.46
N SER A 287 -8.42 9.27 -13.38
CA SER A 287 -7.41 9.66 -14.34
C SER A 287 -7.25 8.62 -15.44
N ARG A 288 -6.58 8.96 -16.57
CA ARG A 288 -6.28 8.02 -17.66
C ARG A 288 -5.49 6.81 -17.16
N GLN A 289 -4.46 7.01 -16.32
CA GLN A 289 -3.69 5.90 -15.76
C GLN A 289 -4.54 5.08 -14.78
N GLY A 290 -5.35 5.73 -13.95
CA GLY A 290 -6.31 5.06 -13.07
C GLY A 290 -7.30 4.21 -13.85
N ALA A 291 -7.93 4.75 -14.90
CA ALA A 291 -8.87 4.01 -15.74
C ALA A 291 -8.24 2.77 -16.42
N ARG A 292 -6.93 2.81 -16.73
CA ARG A 292 -6.21 1.63 -17.25
C ARG A 292 -6.09 0.52 -16.21
N LEU A 293 -5.87 0.87 -14.93
CA LEU A 293 -5.76 -0.11 -13.84
C LEU A 293 -7.11 -0.76 -13.52
N LEU A 294 -8.19 0.01 -13.54
CA LEU A 294 -9.54 -0.40 -13.12
C LEU A 294 -10.17 -1.53 -13.96
N ARG A 295 -9.62 -1.85 -15.14
CA ARG A 295 -10.12 -2.94 -16.00
C ARG A 295 -9.53 -4.30 -15.69
N TYR A 296 -8.57 -4.39 -14.78
CA TYR A 296 -7.85 -5.61 -14.43
C TYR A 296 -8.32 -6.15 -13.09
N PHE A 297 -8.20 -7.47 -12.96
CA PHE A 297 -8.29 -8.19 -11.69
C PHE A 297 -6.87 -8.38 -11.16
N TRP A 298 -6.58 -7.69 -10.08
CA TRP A 298 -5.30 -7.75 -9.34
C TRP A 298 -5.40 -8.85 -8.30
N TYR A 299 -5.77 -10.04 -8.74
CA TYR A 299 -6.01 -11.19 -7.89
C TYR A 299 -4.74 -12.00 -7.71
N VAL A 300 -4.38 -12.20 -6.46
CA VAL A 300 -3.20 -12.97 -6.07
C VAL A 300 -3.53 -13.93 -4.93
N ARG A 301 -2.64 -14.89 -4.68
CA ARG A 301 -2.66 -15.77 -3.52
C ARG A 301 -1.35 -15.68 -2.76
N SER A 302 -1.40 -15.89 -1.44
CA SER A 302 -0.28 -15.73 -0.51
C SER A 302 0.23 -17.05 0.03
N ASP A 303 0.06 -18.16 -0.72
CA ASP A 303 0.38 -19.52 -0.25
C ASP A 303 1.84 -19.69 0.14
N ARG A 304 2.77 -19.01 -0.54
CA ARG A 304 4.19 -19.03 -0.19
C ARG A 304 4.42 -18.33 1.15
N ALA A 305 3.87 -17.16 1.34
CA ALA A 305 3.97 -16.43 2.61
C ALA A 305 3.32 -17.22 3.76
N ALA A 306 2.20 -17.88 3.52
CA ALA A 306 1.55 -18.73 4.52
C ALA A 306 2.45 -19.91 4.94
N ARG A 307 3.04 -20.61 3.98
CA ARG A 307 3.87 -21.80 4.28
C ARG A 307 5.24 -21.44 4.87
N GLU A 308 5.92 -20.45 4.32
CA GLU A 308 7.32 -20.17 4.64
C GLU A 308 7.47 -19.12 5.75
N LEU A 309 6.51 -18.21 5.90
CA LEU A 309 6.54 -17.15 6.90
C LEU A 309 5.49 -17.35 8.01
N GLY A 310 4.49 -18.21 7.82
CA GLY A 310 3.35 -18.33 8.70
C GLY A 310 2.38 -17.14 8.62
N TYR A 311 2.37 -16.41 7.49
CA TYR A 311 1.47 -15.29 7.24
C TYR A 311 0.01 -15.76 7.17
N SER A 312 -0.86 -15.13 7.96
CA SER A 312 -2.29 -15.47 8.03
C SER A 312 -3.09 -14.19 8.24
N PRO A 313 -3.62 -13.58 7.15
CA PRO A 313 -4.40 -12.36 7.24
C PRO A 313 -5.79 -12.63 7.85
N ARG A 314 -6.33 -11.63 8.55
CA ARG A 314 -7.69 -11.64 9.09
C ARG A 314 -8.73 -11.54 7.98
N PRO A 315 -10.00 -11.91 8.27
CA PRO A 315 -11.11 -11.71 7.34
C PRO A 315 -11.30 -10.22 6.99
N LEU A 316 -11.51 -9.93 5.70
CA LEU A 316 -11.64 -8.55 5.21
C LEU A 316 -12.82 -7.81 5.82
N VAL A 317 -13.90 -8.50 6.18
CA VAL A 317 -15.08 -7.89 6.84
C VAL A 317 -14.64 -7.17 8.12
N ALA A 318 -13.90 -7.84 9.00
CA ALA A 318 -13.40 -7.25 10.25
C ALA A 318 -12.49 -6.02 9.97
N THR A 319 -11.64 -6.12 8.94
CA THR A 319 -10.79 -5.00 8.52
C THR A 319 -11.61 -3.77 8.12
N ILE A 320 -12.69 -3.97 7.36
CA ILE A 320 -13.51 -2.88 6.85
C ILE A 320 -14.34 -2.24 7.98
N GLU A 321 -14.84 -3.04 8.91
CA GLU A 321 -15.55 -2.57 10.10
C GLU A 321 -14.64 -1.70 10.97
N ASP A 322 -13.43 -2.16 11.26
CA ASP A 322 -12.43 -1.37 12.00
C ASP A 322 -12.05 -0.09 11.25
N THR A 323 -11.87 -0.18 9.93
CA THR A 323 -11.56 0.98 9.08
C THR A 323 -12.69 2.00 9.15
N HIS A 324 -13.95 1.58 9.00
CA HIS A 324 -15.10 2.48 9.07
C HIS A 324 -15.20 3.15 10.45
N SER A 325 -15.04 2.37 11.52
CA SER A 325 -15.07 2.87 12.90
C SER A 325 -14.00 3.94 13.13
N TRP A 326 -12.79 3.72 12.64
CA TRP A 326 -11.72 4.71 12.71
C TRP A 326 -12.05 5.99 11.89
N TYR A 327 -12.58 5.86 10.67
CA TYR A 327 -12.99 7.02 9.86
C TYR A 327 -14.08 7.85 10.53
N VAL A 328 -14.98 7.18 11.24
CA VAL A 328 -16.03 7.83 12.03
C VAL A 328 -15.40 8.60 13.20
N ALA A 329 -14.52 7.97 13.97
CA ALA A 329 -13.83 8.60 15.09
C ALA A 329 -13.00 9.82 14.67
N GLN A 330 -12.42 9.78 13.46
CA GLN A 330 -11.65 10.91 12.90
C GLN A 330 -12.53 11.98 12.21
N GLY A 331 -13.87 11.86 12.27
CA GLY A 331 -14.78 12.79 11.56
C GLY A 331 -14.65 12.75 10.02
N LEU A 332 -13.99 11.73 9.49
CA LEU A 332 -13.73 11.59 8.04
C LEU A 332 -14.89 10.91 7.29
N SER A 333 -15.72 10.16 8.01
CA SER A 333 -16.97 9.58 7.51
C SER A 333 -18.15 10.29 8.15
N PRO A 334 -19.18 10.71 7.39
CA PRO A 334 -20.38 11.28 7.98
C PRO A 334 -21.16 10.16 8.70
N LEU A 335 -21.25 10.27 10.01
CA LEU A 335 -22.07 9.38 10.84
C LEU A 335 -23.56 9.45 10.48
N HIS A 336 -24.06 10.65 10.22
CA HIS A 336 -25.46 10.93 9.96
C HIS A 336 -25.56 12.16 9.07
N GLY A 337 -26.31 12.10 7.99
CA GLY A 337 -26.68 13.33 7.29
C GLY A 337 -26.40 13.43 5.80
N ILE A 338 -25.91 12.38 5.11
CA ILE A 338 -26.07 12.37 3.66
C ILE A 338 -27.52 12.04 3.36
N THR A 339 -28.34 13.09 3.26
CA THR A 339 -29.76 13.04 2.84
C THR A 339 -29.92 12.65 1.37
N LYS A 340 -29.02 11.88 0.81
CA LYS A 340 -29.21 11.32 -0.52
C LYS A 340 -30.10 10.11 -0.36
N TRP A 341 -31.37 10.26 -0.82
CA TRP A 341 -32.43 9.29 -0.69
C TRP A 341 -32.04 7.85 -1.08
N TRP A 342 -31.06 7.67 -1.94
CA TRP A 342 -30.54 6.36 -2.36
C TRP A 342 -29.56 5.69 -1.37
N LEU A 343 -29.19 6.37 -0.28
CA LEU A 343 -28.33 5.86 0.78
C LEU A 343 -29.10 5.59 2.09
N ARG A 344 -30.39 5.86 2.12
CA ARG A 344 -31.24 5.59 3.31
C ARG A 344 -31.48 4.09 3.47
N PRO A 345 -31.57 3.60 4.75
CA PRO A 345 -31.93 2.23 5.08
C PRO A 345 -33.27 1.84 4.53
#